data_4dd664d8d9c5dcefe416e35848485ebd
#
_entry.id   4dd664d8d9c5dcefe416e35848485ebd
#
_cell.length_a   1.000
_cell.length_b   1.000
_cell.length_c   1.000
_cell.angle_alpha   90.00
_cell.angle_beta   90.00
_cell.angle_gamma   90.00
#
_symmetry.space_group_name_H-M   'P 1'
#
loop_
_entity.id
_entity.type
_entity.pdbx_description
1 polymer ?
#
loop_
_entity_poly.entity_id
_entity_poly.type
_entity_poly.pdbx_seq_one_letter_code
_entity_poly.pdbx_strand_id
1 'polypeptide(L)'
;MTAPPPLRRRGLQWRGEQGGSASVEAAIGAVALIGLLTFGLAVGRFTAAEAAVTEAAHAAARLGSAVRDPAAAGGQATTEADRVLGEQGIACAELSVTVDVPVTPIGQPSTATAQVRCAVRWADLALPGLPGRHDVSAVFTSSIDRYRERP
;
A
#
# COMPACT_ATOMS: atom_id res chain seq x y z
N MET A 1 -60.06 2.57 -68.27
CA MET A 1 -58.64 2.98 -68.26
C MET A 1 -58.33 3.59 -66.91
N THR A 2 -57.83 2.79 -65.98
CA THR A 2 -57.55 3.19 -64.59
C THR A 2 -56.03 3.45 -64.44
N ALA A 3 -55.68 4.66 -64.08
CA ALA A 3 -54.26 5.06 -63.91
C ALA A 3 -53.66 4.39 -62.65
N PRO A 4 -52.38 3.95 -62.68
CA PRO A 4 -51.72 3.34 -61.52
C PRO A 4 -51.38 4.41 -60.49
N PRO A 5 -51.35 4.08 -59.18
CA PRO A 5 -51.01 5.00 -58.12
C PRO A 5 -49.49 5.31 -58.11
N PRO A 6 -49.07 6.50 -57.66
CA PRO A 6 -47.68 6.89 -57.60
C PRO A 6 -46.93 6.14 -56.55
N LEU A 7 -45.77 5.56 -56.95
CA LEU A 7 -44.82 4.93 -56.03
C LEU A 7 -44.25 5.97 -55.05
N ARG A 8 -44.63 5.83 -53.78
CA ARG A 8 -44.02 6.55 -52.68
C ARG A 8 -42.55 6.16 -52.60
N ARG A 9 -41.66 7.05 -53.02
CA ARG A 9 -40.24 6.94 -52.74
C ARG A 9 -40.06 7.01 -51.22
N ARG A 10 -39.81 5.86 -50.56
CA ARG A 10 -39.28 5.84 -49.21
C ARG A 10 -37.91 6.51 -49.29
N GLY A 11 -37.86 7.76 -48.81
CA GLY A 11 -36.60 8.43 -48.56
C GLY A 11 -35.79 7.59 -47.62
N LEU A 12 -34.65 7.09 -48.10
CA LEU A 12 -33.59 6.59 -47.20
C LEU A 12 -33.18 7.76 -46.31
N GLN A 13 -33.74 7.82 -45.13
CA GLN A 13 -33.18 8.70 -44.11
C GLN A 13 -31.79 8.16 -43.78
N TRP A 14 -30.79 8.84 -44.26
CA TRP A 14 -29.42 8.72 -43.85
C TRP A 14 -29.36 8.98 -42.34
N ARG A 15 -29.35 7.91 -41.55
CA ARG A 15 -28.84 7.94 -40.17
C ARG A 15 -27.33 8.00 -40.25
N GLY A 16 -26.81 9.04 -40.83
CA GLY A 16 -25.41 9.31 -40.89
C GLY A 16 -25.17 10.62 -40.20
N GLU A 17 -24.55 10.58 -39.05
CA GLU A 17 -23.65 11.59 -38.45
C GLU A 17 -23.59 11.56 -36.91
N GLN A 18 -24.31 10.65 -36.27
CA GLN A 18 -24.16 10.50 -34.79
C GLN A 18 -23.18 9.38 -34.38
N GLY A 19 -22.66 8.58 -35.33
CA GLY A 19 -21.76 7.49 -35.01
C GLY A 19 -20.33 7.91 -34.66
N GLY A 20 -19.87 9.07 -35.15
CA GLY A 20 -18.53 9.57 -34.90
C GLY A 20 -18.36 10.19 -33.51
N SER A 21 -19.36 10.92 -33.02
CA SER A 21 -19.30 11.57 -31.70
C SER A 21 -19.41 10.53 -30.56
N ALA A 22 -20.27 9.51 -30.73
CA ALA A 22 -20.45 8.47 -29.74
C ALA A 22 -19.19 7.60 -29.56
N SER A 23 -18.44 7.33 -30.62
CA SER A 23 -17.19 6.56 -30.52
C SER A 23 -16.07 7.37 -29.87
N VAL A 24 -15.99 8.67 -30.11
CA VAL A 24 -15.02 9.56 -29.46
C VAL A 24 -15.37 9.73 -27.99
N GLU A 25 -16.64 9.93 -27.66
CA GLU A 25 -17.11 10.02 -26.29
C GLU A 25 -16.84 8.74 -25.51
N ALA A 26 -17.10 7.57 -26.10
CA ALA A 26 -16.78 6.27 -25.51
C ALA A 26 -15.26 6.08 -25.29
N ALA A 27 -14.42 6.54 -26.23
CA ALA A 27 -12.97 6.46 -26.11
C ALA A 27 -12.45 7.35 -24.95
N ILE A 28 -12.95 8.59 -24.85
CA ILE A 28 -12.61 9.50 -23.74
C ILE A 28 -13.07 8.90 -22.41
N GLY A 29 -14.29 8.37 -22.36
CA GLY A 29 -14.84 7.72 -21.18
C GLY A 29 -14.02 6.50 -20.73
N ALA A 30 -13.57 5.69 -21.68
CA ALA A 30 -12.70 4.54 -21.42
C ALA A 30 -11.33 4.95 -20.83
N VAL A 31 -10.70 5.98 -21.40
CA VAL A 31 -9.43 6.51 -20.88
C VAL A 31 -9.60 7.07 -19.47
N ALA A 32 -10.67 7.82 -19.22
CA ALA A 32 -10.96 8.34 -17.88
C ALA A 32 -11.21 7.22 -16.87
N LEU A 33 -11.94 6.17 -17.26
CA LEU A 33 -12.21 5.02 -16.40
C LEU A 33 -10.92 4.25 -16.07
N ILE A 34 -10.06 4.00 -17.06
CA ILE A 34 -8.76 3.37 -16.83
C ILE A 34 -7.90 4.22 -15.91
N GLY A 35 -7.89 5.54 -16.09
CA GLY A 35 -7.19 6.47 -15.22
C GLY A 35 -7.67 6.40 -13.75
N LEU A 36 -8.98 6.34 -13.54
CA LEU A 36 -9.57 6.19 -12.20
C LEU A 36 -9.22 4.84 -11.57
N LEU A 37 -9.26 3.76 -12.34
CA LEU A 37 -8.92 2.42 -11.84
C LEU A 37 -7.44 2.32 -11.47
N THR A 38 -6.54 2.85 -12.30
CA THR A 38 -5.10 2.87 -11.99
C THR A 38 -4.79 3.74 -10.78
N PHE A 39 -5.45 4.89 -10.65
CA PHE A 39 -5.32 5.75 -9.47
C PHE A 39 -5.81 5.03 -8.20
N GLY A 40 -6.98 4.39 -8.24
CA GLY A 40 -7.51 3.62 -7.11
C GLY A 40 -6.59 2.48 -6.69
N LEU A 41 -5.98 1.77 -7.67
CA LEU A 41 -5.01 0.73 -7.39
C LEU A 41 -3.73 1.28 -6.73
N ALA A 42 -3.23 2.41 -7.19
CA ALA A 42 -2.05 3.06 -6.61
C ALA A 42 -2.29 3.49 -5.16
N VAL A 43 -3.45 4.11 -4.87
CA VAL A 43 -3.85 4.47 -3.50
C VAL A 43 -3.97 3.22 -2.62
N GLY A 44 -4.62 2.15 -3.13
CA GLY A 44 -4.74 0.89 -2.40
C GLY A 44 -3.40 0.26 -2.04
N ARG A 45 -2.43 0.29 -2.96
CA ARG A 45 -1.07 -0.20 -2.69
C ARG A 45 -0.30 0.68 -1.70
N PHE A 46 -0.51 1.98 -1.76
CA PHE A 46 0.09 2.91 -0.81
C PHE A 46 -0.41 2.64 0.62
N THR A 47 -1.72 2.55 0.81
CA THR A 47 -2.31 2.24 2.14
C THR A 47 -1.92 0.85 2.64
N ALA A 48 -1.77 -0.12 1.74
CA ALA A 48 -1.28 -1.45 2.11
C ALA A 48 0.18 -1.41 2.60
N ALA A 49 1.04 -0.61 1.96
CA ALA A 49 2.43 -0.43 2.41
C ALA A 49 2.50 0.23 3.80
N GLU A 50 1.69 1.26 4.07
CA GLU A 50 1.60 1.89 5.39
C GLU A 50 1.13 0.90 6.47
N ALA A 51 0.10 0.10 6.17
CA ALA A 51 -0.40 -0.93 7.07
C ALA A 51 0.66 -2.00 7.36
N ALA A 52 1.40 -2.45 6.34
CA ALA A 52 2.46 -3.44 6.47
C ALA A 52 3.61 -2.93 7.36
N VAL A 53 4.05 -1.68 7.19
CA VAL A 53 5.10 -1.07 8.02
C VAL A 53 4.62 -0.89 9.47
N THR A 54 3.35 -0.57 9.67
CA THR A 54 2.74 -0.48 11.01
C THR A 54 2.72 -1.85 11.69
N GLU A 55 2.35 -2.91 10.99
CA GLU A 55 2.36 -4.27 11.51
C GLU A 55 3.79 -4.76 11.81
N ALA A 56 4.76 -4.43 10.95
CA ALA A 56 6.17 -4.74 11.18
C ALA A 56 6.70 -4.03 12.45
N ALA A 57 6.31 -2.76 12.69
CA ALA A 57 6.68 -2.03 13.91
C ALA A 57 6.05 -2.66 15.16
N HIS A 58 4.80 -3.11 15.05
CA HIS A 58 4.10 -3.83 16.12
C HIS A 58 4.81 -5.15 16.47
N ALA A 59 5.15 -5.96 15.45
CA ALA A 59 5.87 -7.22 15.65
C ALA A 59 7.26 -6.99 16.25
N ALA A 60 8.01 -5.99 15.76
CA ALA A 60 9.33 -5.62 16.26
C ALA A 60 9.28 -5.17 17.74
N ALA A 61 8.30 -4.35 18.13
CA ALA A 61 8.15 -3.89 19.50
C ALA A 61 7.78 -5.03 20.47
N ARG A 62 6.88 -5.93 20.04
CA ARG A 62 6.53 -7.13 20.81
C ARG A 62 7.73 -8.03 21.02
N LEU A 63 8.50 -8.25 19.96
CA LEU A 63 9.72 -9.05 20.05
C LEU A 63 10.74 -8.38 20.99
N GLY A 64 10.96 -7.06 20.86
CA GLY A 64 11.83 -6.28 21.75
C GLY A 64 11.40 -6.38 23.21
N SER A 65 10.09 -6.35 23.50
CA SER A 65 9.58 -6.55 24.87
C SER A 65 9.76 -7.98 25.39
N ALA A 66 9.90 -8.98 24.49
CA ALA A 66 10.03 -10.38 24.81
C ALA A 66 11.49 -10.85 24.96
N VAL A 67 12.45 -10.22 24.29
CA VAL A 67 13.87 -10.61 24.32
C VAL A 67 14.51 -10.31 25.68
N ARG A 68 15.31 -11.25 26.20
CA ARG A 68 15.99 -11.08 27.49
C ARG A 68 17.22 -10.19 27.39
N ASP A 69 17.97 -10.32 26.30
CA ASP A 69 19.18 -9.54 26.05
C ASP A 69 18.85 -8.32 25.17
N PRO A 70 18.88 -7.10 25.70
CA PRO A 70 18.62 -5.88 24.94
C PRO A 70 19.58 -5.71 23.74
N ALA A 71 20.81 -6.21 23.81
CA ALA A 71 21.78 -6.11 22.73
C ALA A 71 21.37 -6.96 21.51
N ALA A 72 20.71 -8.09 21.73
CA ALA A 72 20.22 -8.95 20.67
C ALA A 72 18.87 -8.47 20.07
N ALA A 73 18.15 -7.59 20.76
CA ALA A 73 16.80 -7.18 20.41
C ALA A 73 16.74 -6.53 19.01
N GLY A 74 17.70 -5.66 18.68
CA GLY A 74 17.73 -4.95 17.40
C GLY A 74 17.85 -5.88 16.18
N GLY A 75 18.76 -6.84 16.22
CA GLY A 75 18.96 -7.80 15.13
C GLY A 75 17.75 -8.72 14.91
N GLN A 76 17.18 -9.23 16.01
CA GLN A 76 16.00 -10.09 15.94
C GLN A 76 14.76 -9.31 15.45
N ALA A 77 14.58 -8.07 15.92
CA ALA A 77 13.49 -7.22 15.49
C ALA A 77 13.59 -6.86 14.00
N THR A 78 14.80 -6.63 13.48
CA THR A 78 15.03 -6.39 12.05
C THR A 78 14.63 -7.60 11.21
N THR A 79 15.05 -8.80 11.61
CA THR A 79 14.69 -10.04 10.93
C THR A 79 13.17 -10.27 10.93
N GLU A 80 12.52 -10.01 12.05
CA GLU A 80 11.07 -10.16 12.18
C GLU A 80 10.31 -9.13 11.35
N ALA A 81 10.75 -7.87 11.36
CA ALA A 81 10.15 -6.83 10.53
C ALA A 81 10.27 -7.15 9.03
N ASP A 82 11.44 -7.62 8.57
CA ASP A 82 11.65 -8.03 7.18
C ASP A 82 10.75 -9.20 6.79
N ARG A 83 10.60 -10.20 7.68
CA ARG A 83 9.69 -11.32 7.48
C ARG A 83 8.24 -10.86 7.31
N VAL A 84 7.74 -9.99 8.20
CA VAL A 84 6.35 -9.47 8.15
C VAL A 84 6.11 -8.68 6.87
N LEU A 85 7.04 -7.81 6.48
CA LEU A 85 6.96 -7.04 5.24
C LEU A 85 6.94 -7.95 4.01
N GLY A 86 7.80 -8.97 3.99
CA GLY A 86 7.87 -9.96 2.92
C GLY A 86 6.58 -10.78 2.78
N GLU A 87 5.95 -11.19 3.88
CA GLU A 87 4.66 -11.90 3.87
C GLU A 87 3.52 -11.06 3.29
N GLN A 88 3.58 -9.74 3.43
CA GLN A 88 2.63 -8.80 2.85
C GLN A 88 3.02 -8.35 1.42
N GLY A 89 4.10 -8.88 0.88
CA GLY A 89 4.57 -8.58 -0.47
C GLY A 89 5.16 -7.18 -0.62
N ILE A 90 5.61 -6.57 0.49
CA ILE A 90 6.27 -5.26 0.48
C ILE A 90 7.80 -5.46 0.44
N ALA A 91 8.42 -5.00 -0.63
CA ALA A 91 9.87 -4.97 -0.78
C ALA A 91 10.41 -3.57 -0.45
N CYS A 92 11.19 -3.46 0.63
CA CYS A 92 11.88 -2.23 0.97
C CYS A 92 13.19 -2.12 0.16
N ALA A 93 13.40 -1.00 -0.52
CA ALA A 93 14.71 -0.70 -1.11
C ALA A 93 15.75 -0.41 -0.01
N GLU A 94 15.28 0.09 1.12
CA GLU A 94 16.08 0.31 2.33
C GLU A 94 15.16 0.08 3.54
N LEU A 95 15.56 -0.82 4.44
CA LEU A 95 14.85 -1.11 5.69
C LEU A 95 15.73 -0.69 6.87
N SER A 96 15.18 0.13 7.76
CA SER A 96 15.82 0.51 9.01
C SER A 96 14.88 0.20 10.18
N VAL A 97 15.35 -0.57 11.13
CA VAL A 97 14.63 -0.93 12.34
C VAL A 97 15.46 -0.53 13.56
N THR A 98 14.90 0.31 14.40
CA THR A 98 15.49 0.69 15.69
C THR A 98 14.59 0.24 16.81
N VAL A 99 15.16 -0.41 17.82
CA VAL A 99 14.42 -0.86 19.00
C VAL A 99 15.12 -0.30 20.24
N ASP A 100 14.35 0.42 21.04
CA ASP A 100 14.76 0.92 22.34
C ASP A 100 14.11 0.06 23.43
N VAL A 101 14.94 -0.58 24.25
CA VAL A 101 14.50 -1.42 25.36
C VAL A 101 15.17 -0.89 26.63
N PRO A 102 14.49 -0.02 27.38
CA PRO A 102 15.07 0.58 28.57
C PRO A 102 15.30 -0.48 29.66
N VAL A 103 16.46 -0.40 30.30
CA VAL A 103 16.77 -1.22 31.49
C VAL A 103 16.20 -0.54 32.71
N THR A 104 15.16 -1.13 33.29
CA THR A 104 14.47 -0.60 34.49
C THR A 104 14.56 -1.60 35.65
N PRO A 105 14.59 -1.15 36.89
CA PRO A 105 14.52 -2.02 38.06
C PRO A 105 13.28 -2.90 38.06
N ILE A 106 13.37 -4.08 38.68
CA ILE A 106 12.25 -5.02 38.82
C ILE A 106 11.09 -4.31 39.58
N GLY A 107 9.87 -4.51 39.09
CA GLY A 107 8.65 -3.92 39.64
C GLY A 107 8.27 -2.57 39.03
N GLN A 108 9.14 -1.92 38.28
CA GLN A 108 8.80 -0.68 37.57
C GLN A 108 8.22 -0.93 36.17
N PRO A 109 7.16 -0.21 35.79
CA PRO A 109 6.61 -0.31 34.42
C PRO A 109 7.61 0.25 33.42
N SER A 110 7.81 -0.46 32.32
CA SER A 110 8.61 0.01 31.18
C SER A 110 8.02 -0.48 29.86
N THR A 111 8.41 0.18 28.76
CA THR A 111 7.95 -0.14 27.43
C THR A 111 9.13 -0.28 26.46
N ALA A 112 9.08 -1.28 25.59
CA ALA A 112 9.94 -1.36 24.43
C ALA A 112 9.33 -0.55 23.30
N THR A 113 10.14 0.29 22.65
CA THR A 113 9.69 1.10 21.50
C THR A 113 10.44 0.64 20.27
N ALA A 114 9.72 0.31 19.21
CA ALA A 114 10.29 0.00 17.90
C ALA A 114 9.88 1.04 16.88
N GLN A 115 10.84 1.49 16.07
CA GLN A 115 10.61 2.31 14.89
C GLN A 115 11.06 1.54 13.67
N VAL A 116 10.17 1.40 12.70
CA VAL A 116 10.46 0.79 11.40
C VAL A 116 10.32 1.86 10.32
N ARG A 117 11.32 1.94 9.43
CA ARG A 117 11.30 2.78 8.23
C ARG A 117 11.60 1.91 7.03
N CYS A 118 10.75 2.02 6.01
CA CYS A 118 10.86 1.30 4.76
C CYS A 118 10.78 2.27 3.60
N ALA A 119 11.83 2.33 2.78
CA ALA A 119 11.82 3.08 1.52
C ALA A 119 11.21 2.19 0.42
N VAL A 120 10.00 2.50 -0.04
CA VAL A 120 9.29 1.78 -1.10
C VAL A 120 9.49 2.52 -2.42
N ARG A 121 9.81 1.79 -3.50
CA ARG A 121 9.95 2.39 -4.83
C ARG A 121 8.58 2.71 -5.42
N TRP A 122 8.46 3.84 -6.13
CA TRP A 122 7.22 4.22 -6.81
C TRP A 122 6.75 3.17 -7.83
N ALA A 123 7.68 2.46 -8.46
CA ALA A 123 7.37 1.36 -9.38
C ALA A 123 6.60 0.22 -8.69
N ASP A 124 6.89 -0.06 -7.42
CA ASP A 124 6.24 -1.11 -6.63
C ASP A 124 4.84 -0.67 -6.13
N LEU A 125 4.57 0.65 -6.15
CA LEU A 125 3.27 1.25 -5.82
C LEU A 125 2.34 1.42 -7.05
N ALA A 126 2.58 0.66 -8.14
CA ALA A 126 1.83 0.71 -9.40
C ALA A 126 1.92 2.07 -10.15
N LEU A 127 3.02 2.80 -9.97
CA LEU A 127 3.36 4.00 -10.71
C LEU A 127 4.61 3.76 -11.57
N PRO A 128 4.54 2.91 -12.61
CA PRO A 128 5.67 2.60 -13.46
C PRO A 128 6.11 3.85 -14.22
N GLY A 129 7.43 4.07 -14.29
CA GLY A 129 8.02 5.21 -14.98
C GLY A 129 8.28 6.44 -14.11
N LEU A 130 7.82 6.47 -12.87
CA LEU A 130 8.23 7.50 -11.89
C LEU A 130 9.52 7.07 -11.20
N PRO A 131 10.61 7.82 -11.34
CA PRO A 131 11.83 7.57 -10.60
C PRO A 131 11.66 8.01 -9.13
N GLY A 132 12.35 7.30 -8.20
CA GLY A 132 12.36 7.66 -6.80
C GLY A 132 11.71 6.64 -5.89
N ARG A 133 11.69 6.98 -4.61
CA ARG A 133 11.16 6.17 -3.51
C ARG A 133 10.36 7.04 -2.56
N HIS A 134 9.47 6.40 -1.82
CA HIS A 134 8.69 7.01 -0.76
C HIS A 134 9.06 6.33 0.56
N ASP A 135 9.33 7.13 1.59
CA ASP A 135 9.67 6.63 2.91
C ASP A 135 8.40 6.50 3.75
N VAL A 136 8.10 5.27 4.13
CA VAL A 136 7.03 4.93 5.07
C VAL A 136 7.66 4.62 6.41
N SER A 137 7.12 5.17 7.49
CA SER A 137 7.64 4.90 8.82
C SER A 137 6.51 4.72 9.84
N ALA A 138 6.72 3.80 10.78
CA ALA A 138 5.81 3.58 11.89
C ALA A 138 6.60 3.40 13.19
N VAL A 139 5.97 3.81 14.30
CA VAL A 139 6.50 3.63 15.64
C VAL A 139 5.45 2.89 16.46
N PHE A 140 5.88 1.87 17.18
CA PHE A 140 5.02 1.12 18.08
C PHE A 140 5.69 0.88 19.44
N THR A 141 4.88 0.81 20.51
CA THR A 141 5.35 0.54 21.86
C THR A 141 4.69 -0.72 22.39
N SER A 142 5.46 -1.56 23.08
CA SER A 142 4.98 -2.77 23.75
C SER A 142 5.39 -2.75 25.22
N SER A 143 4.46 -3.08 26.12
CA SER A 143 4.76 -3.15 27.55
C SER A 143 5.73 -4.32 27.84
N ILE A 144 6.67 -4.06 28.73
CA ILE A 144 7.60 -5.06 29.24
C ILE A 144 7.05 -5.57 30.57
N ASP A 145 7.13 -6.89 30.76
CA ASP A 145 6.75 -7.50 32.02
C ASP A 145 7.64 -6.98 33.16
N ARG A 146 7.03 -6.35 34.17
CA ARG A 146 7.70 -5.73 35.30
C ARG A 146 8.34 -6.73 36.28
N TYR A 147 7.91 -7.99 36.25
CA TYR A 147 8.41 -9.05 37.15
C TYR A 147 9.42 -9.98 36.46
N ARG A 148 9.81 -9.65 35.26
CA ARG A 148 10.77 -10.45 34.49
C ARG A 148 12.19 -10.22 35.00
N GLU A 149 12.88 -11.29 35.36
CA GLU A 149 14.31 -11.25 35.63
C GLU A 149 15.09 -10.95 34.36
N ARG A 150 15.98 -9.98 34.43
CA ARG A 150 16.94 -9.63 33.37
C ARG A 150 18.34 -9.97 33.86
N PRO A 151 19.21 -10.47 32.97
CA PRO A 151 20.60 -10.71 33.30
C PRO A 151 21.33 -9.43 33.67
#